data_0f66b253681977dbe71b250b3f6572cc
#
_entry.id   0f66b253681977dbe71b250b3f6572cc
#
_cell.length_a   1.000
_cell.length_b   1.000
_cell.length_c   1.000
_cell.angle_alpha   90.00
_cell.angle_beta   90.00
_cell.angle_gamma   90.00
#
_symmetry.space_group_name_H-M   'P 1'
#
loop_
_entity.id
_entity.type
_entity.pdbx_description
1 polymer ?
#
loop_
_entity_poly.entity_id
_entity_poly.type
_entity_poly.pdbx_seq_one_letter_code
_entity_poly.pdbx_strand_id
1 'polypeptide(L)'
;MSTKTEKKRGGGAAVVVIVLCLIALGALGYVIWRQFCPAVPDTAAGYVASAGTTAPVYDEKGEQLGSLVRGAEVQYVAEDVESGAERVRVVNGEGYVYVAPANIAADYSGAVLTETVYALRGMSLVDETGVTPGCAVEKGMALTVTGFDGLDEAGQVLRWRVSCDRGEGYISNENVRLTQEEAAAQYDAEAYAIHAARGDAWGGGDAADLDYYPTEKGPIPGNDMPDEVRALYLNGSAIQYADSYLRVAAGTGINAFVVDIVDGTAVSYASPVMQQYSPSAYAAAQDTMENFRANVQKLRDAGCYVIGRITVFNDAHLAADHPEYVISDLDGTPLKISSMYWPSAYNRTVWQYKTDLALEAAALGFNEIQFDYIRFPDGAYKYEQAGTIDYKNTYGESKAQAVQRFLIYAAQRLHDAGYYVSGDVFGECANAYVTACGQYWPAISSVVDAISGMPYPDHYSAQGDYKPWEHPYTTVHNFGESAMARQSETASPGAVRTWIQCYNAIREPYNHYGAAELADEVRALRDAGCTGGFMTWNGASDIDKYREVISALS
;
A
#
# COMPACT_ATOMS: atom_id res chain seq x y z
N MET A 1 8.09 47.88 7.73
CA MET A 1 8.68 47.51 6.46
C MET A 1 8.60 46.02 6.30
N SER A 2 7.66 45.56 5.48
CA SER A 2 7.32 44.15 5.31
C SER A 2 7.82 43.69 3.94
N THR A 3 8.74 42.75 3.90
CA THR A 3 9.24 42.15 2.67
C THR A 3 8.47 40.84 2.44
N LYS A 4 7.56 40.87 1.48
CA LYS A 4 6.89 39.67 0.91
C LYS A 4 7.89 38.93 0.03
N THR A 5 8.11 37.67 0.35
CA THR A 5 8.85 36.72 -0.50
C THR A 5 7.86 36.12 -1.52
N GLU A 6 8.06 36.41 -2.78
CA GLU A 6 7.33 35.81 -3.89
C GLU A 6 7.83 34.39 -4.16
N LYS A 7 6.89 33.44 -4.15
CA LYS A 7 7.09 32.06 -4.57
C LYS A 7 7.03 31.98 -6.11
N LYS A 8 8.15 31.71 -6.77
CA LYS A 8 8.23 31.44 -8.21
C LYS A 8 7.47 30.14 -8.53
N ARG A 9 6.34 30.24 -9.19
CA ARG A 9 5.72 29.16 -9.95
C ARG A 9 6.38 29.13 -11.33
N GLY A 10 7.29 28.22 -11.55
CA GLY A 10 7.93 28.00 -12.84
C GLY A 10 7.41 26.70 -13.46
N GLY A 11 6.60 26.80 -14.46
CA GLY A 11 6.12 25.66 -15.29
C GLY A 11 5.04 26.06 -16.26
N GLY A 12 4.03 26.75 -15.79
CA GLY A 12 2.90 27.19 -16.63
C GLY A 12 3.21 28.35 -17.59
N ALA A 13 4.23 29.15 -17.25
CA ALA A 13 4.54 30.34 -18.04
C ALA A 13 5.16 30.04 -19.41
N ALA A 14 5.91 28.96 -19.58
CA ALA A 14 6.55 28.62 -20.85
C ALA A 14 5.52 28.13 -21.89
N VAL A 15 4.55 27.33 -21.48
CA VAL A 15 3.46 26.85 -22.36
C VAL A 15 2.55 28.03 -22.76
N VAL A 16 2.21 28.90 -21.82
CA VAL A 16 1.41 30.10 -22.07
C VAL A 16 2.13 31.07 -23.02
N VAL A 17 3.44 31.21 -22.90
CA VAL A 17 4.22 32.11 -23.79
C VAL A 17 4.29 31.56 -25.21
N ILE A 18 4.43 30.26 -25.41
CA ILE A 18 4.43 29.65 -26.77
C ILE A 18 3.05 29.80 -27.43
N VAL A 19 1.98 29.56 -26.69
CA VAL A 19 0.60 29.75 -27.19
C VAL A 19 0.35 31.22 -27.54
N LEU A 20 0.81 32.17 -26.74
CA LEU A 20 0.66 33.60 -27.00
C LEU A 20 1.51 34.08 -28.18
N CYS A 21 2.69 33.51 -28.41
CA CYS A 21 3.51 33.84 -29.60
C CYS A 21 2.89 33.31 -30.89
N LEU A 22 2.24 32.12 -30.87
CA LEU A 22 1.52 31.57 -32.04
C LEU A 22 0.27 32.40 -32.37
N ILE A 23 -0.44 32.92 -31.38
CA ILE A 23 -1.58 33.83 -31.54
C ILE A 23 -1.14 35.17 -32.16
N ALA A 24 0.00 35.70 -31.78
CA ALA A 24 0.50 36.98 -32.32
C ALA A 24 0.95 36.89 -33.81
N LEU A 25 1.53 35.77 -34.22
CA LEU A 25 1.91 35.51 -35.61
C LEU A 25 0.67 35.26 -36.50
N GLY A 26 -0.38 34.65 -35.96
CA GLY A 26 -1.66 34.45 -36.66
C GLY A 26 -2.38 35.76 -37.02
N ALA A 27 -2.32 36.75 -36.13
CA ALA A 27 -2.99 38.05 -36.35
C ALA A 27 -2.42 38.85 -37.55
N LEU A 28 -1.13 38.74 -37.82
CA LEU A 28 -0.48 39.44 -38.91
C LEU A 28 -0.76 38.81 -40.29
N GLY A 29 -0.91 37.47 -40.33
CA GLY A 29 -1.26 36.73 -41.56
C GLY A 29 -2.71 36.93 -42.01
N TYR A 30 -3.63 37.21 -41.09
CA TYR A 30 -5.07 37.36 -41.34
C TYR A 30 -5.44 38.55 -42.20
N VAL A 31 -4.80 39.70 -42.03
CA VAL A 31 -5.12 40.92 -42.80
C VAL A 31 -4.80 40.75 -44.30
N ILE A 32 -3.77 39.97 -44.63
CA ILE A 32 -3.36 39.68 -46.01
C ILE A 32 -4.25 38.59 -46.63
N TRP A 33 -4.67 37.59 -45.85
CA TRP A 33 -5.43 36.42 -46.34
C TRP A 33 -6.91 36.72 -46.63
N ARG A 34 -7.54 37.63 -45.89
CA ARG A 34 -8.97 38.01 -46.04
C ARG A 34 -9.36 38.54 -47.44
N GLN A 35 -8.40 38.95 -48.25
CA GLN A 35 -8.63 39.41 -49.62
C GLN A 35 -8.73 38.29 -50.67
N PHE A 36 -8.40 37.00 -50.32
CA PHE A 36 -8.33 35.88 -51.27
C PHE A 36 -9.05 34.61 -50.77
N CYS A 37 -10.02 34.72 -49.90
CA CYS A 37 -10.60 33.58 -49.22
C CYS A 37 -11.35 32.60 -50.12
N PRO A 38 -10.90 31.33 -50.27
CA PRO A 38 -11.80 30.21 -50.59
C PRO A 38 -12.77 29.97 -49.43
N ALA A 39 -13.89 29.28 -49.68
CA ALA A 39 -14.88 28.94 -48.68
C ALA A 39 -14.20 28.37 -47.43
N VAL A 40 -14.56 28.88 -46.24
CA VAL A 40 -14.05 28.34 -44.96
C VAL A 40 -14.48 26.87 -44.91
N PRO A 41 -13.53 25.93 -44.83
CA PRO A 41 -13.90 24.52 -44.83
C PRO A 41 -14.71 24.18 -43.56
N ASP A 42 -15.62 23.22 -43.67
CA ASP A 42 -16.38 22.73 -42.53
C ASP A 42 -15.44 22.10 -41.50
N THR A 43 -15.61 22.48 -40.24
CA THR A 43 -14.82 21.96 -39.14
C THR A 43 -15.65 21.04 -38.24
N ALA A 44 -15.04 20.01 -37.73
CA ALA A 44 -15.60 19.11 -36.73
C ALA A 44 -14.83 19.26 -35.40
N ALA A 45 -15.52 19.05 -34.28
CA ALA A 45 -14.91 18.92 -32.99
C ALA A 45 -14.30 17.52 -32.83
N GLY A 46 -13.16 17.44 -32.15
CA GLY A 46 -12.50 16.18 -31.84
C GLY A 46 -11.44 16.37 -30.77
N TYR A 47 -10.64 15.33 -30.57
CA TYR A 47 -9.63 15.26 -29.53
C TYR A 47 -8.26 14.92 -30.09
N VAL A 48 -7.23 15.45 -29.48
CA VAL A 48 -5.85 15.10 -29.82
C VAL A 48 -5.57 13.66 -29.38
N ALA A 49 -5.20 12.81 -30.32
CA ALA A 49 -4.85 11.41 -30.08
C ALA A 49 -3.33 11.22 -30.12
N SER A 50 -2.79 10.43 -29.20
CA SER A 50 -1.36 10.10 -29.16
C SER A 50 -1.09 8.83 -28.39
N ALA A 51 -0.03 8.11 -28.76
CA ALA A 51 0.52 7.04 -27.94
C ALA A 51 1.33 7.58 -26.73
N GLY A 52 1.91 8.79 -26.87
CA GLY A 52 2.54 9.54 -25.78
C GLY A 52 1.61 10.60 -25.18
N THR A 53 2.17 11.52 -24.42
CA THR A 53 1.41 12.61 -23.77
C THR A 53 1.07 13.76 -24.71
N THR A 54 1.76 13.87 -25.84
CA THR A 54 1.58 14.95 -26.83
C THR A 54 1.63 14.41 -28.24
N ALA A 55 1.00 15.13 -29.17
CA ALA A 55 1.09 14.92 -30.60
C ALA A 55 1.84 16.09 -31.26
N PRO A 56 2.78 15.85 -32.18
CA PRO A 56 3.51 16.91 -32.85
C PRO A 56 2.61 17.70 -33.81
N VAL A 57 2.82 19.01 -33.89
CA VAL A 57 2.17 19.89 -34.86
C VAL A 57 3.18 20.50 -35.84
N TYR A 58 2.73 20.70 -37.06
CA TYR A 58 3.59 21.12 -38.16
C TYR A 58 3.00 22.37 -38.85
N ASP A 59 3.84 23.08 -39.58
CA ASP A 59 3.41 24.09 -40.53
C ASP A 59 2.97 23.46 -41.88
N GLU A 60 2.52 24.30 -42.82
CA GLU A 60 2.15 23.87 -44.17
C GLU A 60 3.30 23.17 -44.94
N LYS A 61 4.56 23.55 -44.63
CA LYS A 61 5.76 22.97 -45.26
C LYS A 61 6.23 21.68 -44.60
N GLY A 62 5.68 21.36 -43.43
CA GLY A 62 6.05 20.17 -42.67
C GLY A 62 7.16 20.40 -41.66
N GLU A 63 7.48 21.64 -41.34
CA GLU A 63 8.39 21.95 -40.22
C GLU A 63 7.62 21.87 -38.90
N GLN A 64 8.18 21.19 -37.90
CA GLN A 64 7.54 21.04 -36.61
C GLN A 64 7.53 22.35 -35.83
N LEU A 65 6.33 22.81 -35.45
CA LEU A 65 6.09 24.05 -34.71
C LEU A 65 6.02 23.83 -33.19
N GLY A 66 5.62 22.63 -32.75
CA GLY A 66 5.42 22.31 -31.33
C GLY A 66 4.63 21.02 -31.16
N SER A 67 3.82 20.96 -30.12
CA SER A 67 2.95 19.80 -29.85
C SER A 67 1.66 20.22 -29.16
N LEU A 68 0.62 19.39 -29.32
CA LEU A 68 -0.67 19.47 -28.62
C LEU A 68 -0.73 18.38 -27.55
N VAL A 69 -1.34 18.67 -26.41
CA VAL A 69 -1.51 17.71 -25.31
C VAL A 69 -2.58 16.69 -25.69
N ARG A 70 -2.31 15.42 -25.45
CA ARG A 70 -3.27 14.31 -25.63
C ARG A 70 -4.56 14.60 -24.87
N GLY A 71 -5.71 14.33 -25.51
CA GLY A 71 -7.03 14.58 -24.94
C GLY A 71 -7.51 16.03 -25.02
N ALA A 72 -6.69 16.97 -25.51
CA ALA A 72 -7.14 18.33 -25.72
C ALA A 72 -8.21 18.39 -26.83
N GLU A 73 -9.28 19.13 -26.57
CA GLU A 73 -10.30 19.40 -27.58
C GLU A 73 -9.76 20.28 -28.69
N VAL A 74 -10.02 19.93 -29.92
CA VAL A 74 -9.61 20.67 -31.10
C VAL A 74 -10.74 20.77 -32.12
N GLN A 75 -10.68 21.80 -32.96
CA GLN A 75 -11.50 21.90 -34.16
C GLN A 75 -10.63 21.55 -35.38
N TYR A 76 -11.04 20.58 -36.17
CA TYR A 76 -10.27 20.12 -37.31
C TYR A 76 -11.13 20.16 -38.61
N VAL A 77 -10.49 20.21 -39.76
CA VAL A 77 -11.18 20.18 -41.04
C VAL A 77 -11.61 18.76 -41.36
N ALA A 78 -12.92 18.51 -41.34
CA ALA A 78 -13.50 17.17 -41.51
C ALA A 78 -13.13 16.52 -42.85
N GLU A 79 -13.14 17.31 -43.95
CA GLU A 79 -12.78 16.88 -45.29
C GLU A 79 -11.37 16.26 -45.36
N ASP A 80 -10.41 16.75 -44.56
CA ASP A 80 -9.05 16.22 -44.57
C ASP A 80 -9.01 14.77 -44.08
N VAL A 81 -9.82 14.43 -43.07
CA VAL A 81 -9.96 13.06 -42.57
C VAL A 81 -10.73 12.19 -43.55
N GLU A 82 -11.84 12.69 -44.09
CA GLU A 82 -12.70 11.96 -45.01
C GLU A 82 -12.01 11.65 -46.36
N SER A 83 -11.19 12.58 -46.86
CA SER A 83 -10.43 12.40 -48.10
C SER A 83 -9.17 11.55 -47.93
N GLY A 84 -8.76 11.25 -46.70
CA GLY A 84 -7.51 10.54 -46.43
C GLY A 84 -6.27 11.40 -46.69
N ALA A 85 -6.34 12.70 -46.41
CA ALA A 85 -5.20 13.60 -46.54
C ALA A 85 -4.01 13.13 -45.71
N GLU A 86 -2.78 13.36 -46.17
CA GLU A 86 -1.55 13.02 -45.43
C GLU A 86 -1.45 13.76 -44.10
N ARG A 87 -2.12 14.92 -43.97
CA ARG A 87 -2.16 15.74 -42.76
C ARG A 87 -3.53 16.36 -42.60
N VAL A 88 -3.95 16.52 -41.35
CA VAL A 88 -5.23 17.14 -40.97
C VAL A 88 -4.97 18.56 -40.51
N ARG A 89 -5.71 19.50 -41.03
CA ARG A 89 -5.71 20.90 -40.60
C ARG A 89 -6.47 21.02 -39.27
N VAL A 90 -5.80 21.52 -38.25
CA VAL A 90 -6.38 21.87 -36.95
C VAL A 90 -6.42 23.38 -36.82
N VAL A 91 -7.56 23.90 -36.40
CA VAL A 91 -7.79 25.36 -36.27
C VAL A 91 -6.88 25.90 -35.17
N ASN A 92 -6.10 26.94 -35.50
CA ASN A 92 -5.25 27.63 -34.56
C ASN A 92 -5.39 29.15 -34.75
N GLY A 93 -6.24 29.76 -33.96
CA GLY A 93 -6.63 31.15 -34.12
C GLY A 93 -7.37 31.35 -35.46
N GLU A 94 -6.79 32.16 -36.36
CA GLU A 94 -7.37 32.43 -37.68
C GLU A 94 -6.69 31.63 -38.81
N GLY A 95 -5.80 30.68 -38.44
CA GLY A 95 -5.09 29.82 -39.40
C GLY A 95 -5.20 28.34 -38.99
N TYR A 96 -4.29 27.57 -39.56
CA TYR A 96 -4.22 26.13 -39.33
C TYR A 96 -2.80 25.72 -38.90
N VAL A 97 -2.74 24.73 -38.02
CA VAL A 97 -1.58 23.87 -37.85
C VAL A 97 -1.93 22.48 -38.36
N TYR A 98 -0.94 21.66 -38.66
CA TYR A 98 -1.13 20.37 -39.29
C TYR A 98 -0.70 19.25 -38.32
N VAL A 99 -1.52 18.20 -38.23
CA VAL A 99 -1.23 16.99 -37.48
C VAL A 99 -1.35 15.77 -38.39
N ALA A 100 -0.75 14.64 -37.98
CA ALA A 100 -0.99 13.38 -38.64
C ALA A 100 -2.46 12.93 -38.42
N PRO A 101 -3.12 12.28 -39.41
CA PRO A 101 -4.52 11.83 -39.26
C PRO A 101 -4.72 10.96 -38.02
N ALA A 102 -3.75 10.11 -37.67
CA ALA A 102 -3.79 9.29 -36.48
C ALA A 102 -3.78 10.07 -35.15
N ASN A 103 -3.43 11.38 -35.20
CA ASN A 103 -3.42 12.22 -34.00
C ASN A 103 -4.75 13.00 -33.79
N ILE A 104 -5.80 12.64 -34.52
CA ILE A 104 -7.17 13.16 -34.33
C ILE A 104 -8.10 11.99 -34.01
N ALA A 105 -8.84 12.11 -32.93
CA ALA A 105 -9.93 11.22 -32.57
C ALA A 105 -11.27 11.98 -32.58
N ALA A 106 -12.33 11.34 -33.06
CA ALA A 106 -13.65 11.93 -33.08
C ALA A 106 -14.30 12.00 -31.69
N ASP A 107 -13.90 11.14 -30.81
CA ASP A 107 -14.36 11.07 -29.41
C ASP A 107 -13.18 10.96 -28.44
N TYR A 108 -13.45 11.24 -27.18
CA TYR A 108 -12.43 11.25 -26.12
C TYR A 108 -11.80 9.87 -25.90
N SER A 109 -12.56 8.79 -26.10
CA SER A 109 -12.07 7.42 -25.92
C SER A 109 -10.96 7.05 -26.91
N GLY A 110 -10.92 7.69 -28.07
CA GLY A 110 -9.89 7.53 -29.08
C GLY A 110 -8.62 8.37 -28.84
N ALA A 111 -8.53 9.16 -27.76
CA ALA A 111 -7.38 10.02 -27.51
C ALA A 111 -6.10 9.24 -27.18
N VAL A 112 -6.20 8.04 -26.64
CA VAL A 112 -5.07 7.19 -26.23
C VAL A 112 -4.86 6.08 -27.26
N LEU A 113 -3.69 6.11 -27.92
CA LEU A 113 -3.33 5.14 -28.97
C LEU A 113 -2.41 4.02 -28.45
N THR A 114 -2.18 3.94 -27.16
CA THR A 114 -1.34 2.90 -26.56
C THR A 114 -2.09 1.57 -26.54
N GLU A 115 -1.53 0.53 -27.14
CA GLU A 115 -2.16 -0.80 -27.23
C GLU A 115 -1.71 -1.73 -26.10
N THR A 116 -0.53 -1.50 -25.53
CA THR A 116 0.08 -2.34 -24.50
C THR A 116 0.79 -1.50 -23.45
N VAL A 117 0.63 -1.85 -22.19
CA VAL A 117 1.43 -1.35 -21.07
C VAL A 117 2.03 -2.51 -20.30
N TYR A 118 3.08 -2.26 -19.53
CA TYR A 118 3.81 -3.30 -18.79
C TYR A 118 3.72 -3.03 -17.30
N ALA A 119 3.25 -4.02 -16.55
CA ALA A 119 3.13 -3.91 -15.10
C ALA A 119 4.50 -3.69 -14.46
N LEU A 120 4.61 -2.67 -13.62
CA LEU A 120 5.85 -2.33 -12.94
C LEU A 120 6.10 -3.26 -11.76
N ARG A 121 5.05 -3.75 -11.13
CA ARG A 121 5.12 -4.58 -9.93
C ARG A 121 4.06 -5.69 -9.94
N GLY A 122 4.30 -6.73 -9.12
CA GLY A 122 3.30 -7.78 -8.88
C GLY A 122 2.20 -7.25 -7.96
N MET A 123 0.96 -7.19 -8.46
CA MET A 123 -0.18 -6.66 -7.72
C MET A 123 -1.50 -7.23 -8.23
N SER A 124 -2.60 -6.86 -7.61
CA SER A 124 -3.94 -7.14 -8.16
C SER A 124 -4.44 -5.96 -8.98
N LEU A 125 -5.07 -6.24 -10.13
CA LEU A 125 -5.92 -5.27 -10.79
C LEU A 125 -7.14 -4.97 -9.89
N VAL A 126 -7.74 -3.81 -10.07
CA VAL A 126 -8.97 -3.41 -9.36
C VAL A 126 -10.12 -3.22 -10.33
N ASP A 127 -11.34 -3.15 -9.82
CA ASP A 127 -12.53 -2.81 -10.61
C ASP A 127 -12.54 -1.32 -11.03
N GLU A 128 -13.56 -0.89 -11.74
CA GLU A 128 -13.73 0.49 -12.18
C GLU A 128 -13.81 1.49 -11.02
N THR A 129 -14.28 1.06 -9.86
CA THR A 129 -14.34 1.90 -8.65
C THR A 129 -12.98 2.07 -7.96
N GLY A 130 -12.00 1.22 -8.29
CA GLY A 130 -10.70 1.17 -7.62
C GLY A 130 -10.73 0.44 -6.28
N VAL A 131 -11.86 -0.21 -5.94
CA VAL A 131 -12.09 -0.77 -4.61
C VAL A 131 -11.97 -2.30 -4.59
N THR A 132 -12.62 -3.00 -5.55
CA THR A 132 -12.64 -4.46 -5.54
C THR A 132 -11.37 -5.03 -6.19
N PRO A 133 -10.52 -5.74 -5.44
CA PRO A 133 -9.33 -6.36 -6.01
C PRO A 133 -9.70 -7.59 -6.83
N GLY A 134 -9.09 -7.72 -7.99
CA GLY A 134 -9.33 -8.76 -8.98
C GLY A 134 -8.12 -9.68 -9.22
N CYS A 135 -7.88 -10.01 -10.49
CA CYS A 135 -6.82 -10.91 -10.87
C CYS A 135 -5.42 -10.33 -10.58
N ALA A 136 -4.49 -11.24 -10.33
CA ALA A 136 -3.09 -10.92 -10.09
C ALA A 136 -2.33 -10.71 -11.40
N VAL A 137 -1.49 -9.69 -11.44
CA VAL A 137 -0.49 -9.46 -12.50
C VAL A 137 0.91 -9.58 -11.93
N GLU A 138 1.86 -9.97 -12.77
CA GLU A 138 3.27 -10.11 -12.40
C GLU A 138 4.08 -8.90 -12.89
N LYS A 139 5.21 -8.62 -12.23
CA LYS A 139 6.16 -7.59 -12.70
C LYS A 139 6.62 -7.88 -14.12
N GLY A 140 6.68 -6.84 -14.96
CA GLY A 140 7.04 -6.95 -16.36
C GLY A 140 5.99 -7.61 -17.27
N MET A 141 4.83 -7.98 -16.73
CA MET A 141 3.76 -8.58 -17.52
C MET A 141 3.20 -7.59 -18.52
N ALA A 142 3.09 -8.00 -19.79
CA ALA A 142 2.42 -7.24 -20.82
C ALA A 142 0.90 -7.28 -20.61
N LEU A 143 0.28 -6.10 -20.58
CA LEU A 143 -1.14 -5.91 -20.40
C LEU A 143 -1.73 -5.24 -21.64
N THR A 144 -2.76 -5.85 -22.23
CA THR A 144 -3.47 -5.25 -23.37
C THR A 144 -4.35 -4.11 -22.89
N VAL A 145 -4.16 -2.93 -23.45
CA VAL A 145 -4.99 -1.76 -23.13
C VAL A 145 -6.35 -1.92 -23.81
N THR A 146 -7.41 -1.86 -23.02
CA THR A 146 -8.81 -1.90 -23.49
C THR A 146 -9.52 -0.56 -23.30
N GLY A 147 -8.86 0.41 -22.65
CA GLY A 147 -9.35 1.76 -22.41
C GLY A 147 -8.52 2.48 -21.35
N PHE A 148 -9.03 3.60 -20.90
CA PHE A 148 -8.41 4.41 -19.83
C PHE A 148 -9.50 5.15 -19.04
N ASP A 149 -9.12 5.63 -17.85
CA ASP A 149 -10.00 6.41 -17.00
C ASP A 149 -9.28 7.71 -16.61
N GLY A 150 -9.67 8.78 -17.30
CA GLY A 150 -9.15 10.12 -17.09
C GLY A 150 -7.74 10.38 -17.67
N LEU A 151 -7.52 11.68 -17.96
CA LEU A 151 -6.22 12.25 -18.29
C LEU A 151 -5.97 13.43 -17.35
N ASP A 152 -4.73 13.63 -16.94
CA ASP A 152 -4.31 14.84 -16.24
C ASP A 152 -4.06 16.01 -17.21
N GLU A 153 -3.72 17.19 -16.67
CA GLU A 153 -3.43 18.39 -17.45
C GLU A 153 -2.23 18.24 -18.41
N ALA A 154 -1.35 17.27 -18.14
CA ALA A 154 -0.19 16.96 -18.98
C ALA A 154 -0.48 15.87 -20.02
N GLY A 155 -1.71 15.36 -20.10
CA GLY A 155 -2.11 14.28 -21.00
C GLY A 155 -1.66 12.89 -20.53
N GLN A 156 -1.27 12.72 -19.26
CA GLN A 156 -0.98 11.42 -18.69
C GLN A 156 -2.30 10.70 -18.37
N VAL A 157 -2.38 9.41 -18.66
CA VAL A 157 -3.49 8.57 -18.23
C VAL A 157 -3.45 8.45 -16.70
N LEU A 158 -4.57 8.59 -16.03
CA LEU A 158 -4.67 8.38 -14.60
C LEU A 158 -4.72 6.89 -14.26
N ARG A 159 -5.63 6.15 -14.91
CA ARG A 159 -5.76 4.70 -14.76
C ARG A 159 -5.98 4.05 -16.13
N TRP A 160 -5.31 2.94 -16.35
CA TRP A 160 -5.45 2.11 -17.53
C TRP A 160 -6.49 1.01 -17.29
N ARG A 161 -7.43 0.84 -18.21
CA ARG A 161 -8.23 -0.36 -18.31
C ARG A 161 -7.48 -1.37 -19.16
N VAL A 162 -7.22 -2.54 -18.57
CA VAL A 162 -6.35 -3.55 -19.19
C VAL A 162 -6.94 -4.94 -19.09
N SER A 163 -6.47 -5.83 -19.96
CA SER A 163 -6.77 -7.26 -19.90
C SER A 163 -5.51 -8.10 -20.04
N CYS A 164 -5.53 -9.31 -19.45
CA CYS A 164 -4.49 -10.32 -19.59
C CYS A 164 -5.14 -11.71 -19.60
N ASP A 165 -4.33 -12.77 -19.66
CA ASP A 165 -4.79 -14.18 -19.63
C ASP A 165 -5.51 -14.58 -18.34
N ARG A 166 -5.36 -13.80 -17.26
CA ARG A 166 -5.97 -14.05 -15.94
C ARG A 166 -7.25 -13.26 -15.71
N GLY A 167 -7.57 -12.28 -16.56
CA GLY A 167 -8.76 -11.44 -16.43
C GLY A 167 -8.55 -10.01 -16.91
N GLU A 168 -9.47 -9.13 -16.52
CA GLU A 168 -9.43 -7.70 -16.84
C GLU A 168 -9.59 -6.86 -15.56
N GLY A 169 -9.24 -5.57 -15.65
CA GLY A 169 -9.41 -4.61 -14.56
C GLY A 169 -8.68 -3.30 -14.85
N TYR A 170 -8.48 -2.52 -13.79
CA TYR A 170 -7.82 -1.23 -13.83
C TYR A 170 -6.49 -1.27 -13.07
N ILE A 171 -5.53 -0.49 -13.56
CA ILE A 171 -4.23 -0.29 -12.92
C ILE A 171 -3.84 1.19 -13.04
N SER A 172 -3.32 1.79 -11.96
CA SER A 172 -2.88 3.18 -11.98
C SER A 172 -1.65 3.36 -12.88
N ASN A 173 -1.51 4.55 -13.45
CA ASN A 173 -0.41 4.86 -14.37
C ASN A 173 0.97 4.77 -13.71
N GLU A 174 1.07 5.04 -12.42
CA GLU A 174 2.33 4.90 -11.66
C GLU A 174 2.86 3.46 -11.63
N ASN A 175 1.96 2.47 -11.70
CA ASN A 175 2.26 1.05 -11.64
C ASN A 175 2.48 0.40 -13.02
N VAL A 176 2.61 1.19 -14.09
CA VAL A 176 2.90 0.69 -15.44
C VAL A 176 3.98 1.51 -16.14
N ARG A 177 4.55 0.92 -17.20
CA ARG A 177 5.42 1.60 -18.16
C ARG A 177 4.96 1.28 -19.58
N LEU A 178 5.31 2.16 -20.55
CA LEU A 178 4.89 1.99 -21.94
C LEU A 178 5.71 0.94 -22.70
N THR A 179 6.90 0.61 -22.19
CA THR A 179 7.75 -0.42 -22.79
C THR A 179 8.23 -1.41 -21.73
N GLN A 180 8.52 -2.63 -22.16
CA GLN A 180 9.08 -3.65 -21.28
C GLN A 180 10.48 -3.26 -20.77
N GLU A 181 11.26 -2.56 -21.59
CA GLU A 181 12.59 -2.06 -21.22
C GLU A 181 12.50 -1.03 -20.09
N GLU A 182 11.56 -0.08 -20.19
CA GLU A 182 11.32 0.90 -19.12
C GLU A 182 10.85 0.23 -17.82
N ALA A 183 9.98 -0.77 -17.90
CA ALA A 183 9.55 -1.53 -16.73
C ALA A 183 10.73 -2.29 -16.11
N ALA A 184 11.55 -2.95 -16.93
CA ALA A 184 12.72 -3.68 -16.46
C ALA A 184 13.80 -2.77 -15.87
N ALA A 185 13.99 -1.56 -16.41
CA ALA A 185 14.99 -0.60 -15.93
C ALA A 185 14.71 -0.06 -14.50
N GLN A 186 13.49 -0.27 -13.97
CA GLN A 186 13.15 0.11 -12.60
C GLN A 186 13.65 -0.88 -11.55
N TYR A 187 14.15 -2.05 -11.98
CA TYR A 187 14.61 -3.10 -11.08
C TYR A 187 16.13 -3.17 -11.05
N ASP A 188 16.69 -3.07 -9.84
CA ASP A 188 18.12 -3.32 -9.62
C ASP A 188 18.39 -4.83 -9.69
N ALA A 189 19.09 -5.26 -10.74
CA ALA A 189 19.40 -6.67 -10.96
C ALA A 189 20.29 -7.26 -9.84
N GLU A 190 21.18 -6.46 -9.22
CA GLU A 190 22.02 -6.91 -8.10
C GLU A 190 21.18 -7.12 -6.84
N ALA A 191 20.24 -6.20 -6.55
CA ALA A 191 19.31 -6.36 -5.45
C ALA A 191 18.45 -7.62 -5.63
N TYR A 192 17.91 -7.85 -6.82
CA TYR A 192 17.16 -9.08 -7.11
C TYR A 192 17.99 -10.36 -6.97
N ALA A 193 19.29 -10.33 -7.35
CA ALA A 193 20.17 -11.48 -7.19
C ALA A 193 20.36 -11.88 -5.71
N ILE A 194 20.38 -10.91 -4.79
CA ILE A 194 20.43 -11.18 -3.35
C ILE A 194 19.20 -11.98 -2.92
N HIS A 195 18.00 -11.58 -3.38
CA HIS A 195 16.76 -12.25 -3.02
C HIS A 195 16.59 -13.59 -3.70
N ALA A 196 17.04 -13.75 -4.95
CA ALA A 196 17.03 -15.04 -5.65
C ALA A 196 17.82 -16.13 -4.90
N ALA A 197 18.88 -15.75 -4.16
CA ALA A 197 19.65 -16.69 -3.35
C ALA A 197 18.91 -17.17 -2.07
N ARG A 198 17.77 -16.59 -1.73
CA ARG A 198 17.05 -16.89 -0.47
C ARG A 198 16.16 -18.11 -0.55
N GLY A 199 15.70 -18.48 -1.72
CA GLY A 199 14.95 -19.71 -2.00
C GLY A 199 13.86 -20.09 -1.00
N ASP A 200 13.06 -21.09 -1.34
CA ASP A 200 12.04 -21.66 -0.46
C ASP A 200 12.63 -22.75 0.44
N ALA A 201 13.36 -22.33 1.47
CA ALA A 201 13.99 -23.29 2.42
C ALA A 201 12.95 -23.94 3.35
N TRP A 202 11.79 -23.30 3.60
CA TRP A 202 10.82 -23.67 4.63
C TRP A 202 9.37 -23.75 4.13
N GLY A 203 9.15 -23.79 2.83
CA GLY A 203 7.80 -23.91 2.26
C GLY A 203 7.02 -22.59 2.16
N GLY A 204 7.69 -21.43 2.31
CA GLY A 204 7.05 -20.12 2.22
C GLY A 204 6.93 -19.55 0.81
N GLY A 205 7.61 -20.14 -0.17
CA GLY A 205 7.70 -19.68 -1.54
C GLY A 205 9.08 -19.13 -1.90
N ASP A 206 9.28 -18.73 -3.15
CA ASP A 206 10.53 -18.18 -3.64
C ASP A 206 10.60 -16.67 -3.41
N ALA A 207 11.73 -16.19 -2.91
CA ALA A 207 11.95 -14.77 -2.69
C ALA A 207 12.23 -13.99 -3.98
N ALA A 208 12.72 -14.64 -5.04
CA ALA A 208 12.98 -14.00 -6.33
C ALA A 208 11.70 -13.57 -7.06
N ASP A 209 10.58 -14.25 -6.78
CA ASP A 209 9.28 -13.96 -7.41
C ASP A 209 8.52 -12.80 -6.75
N LEU A 210 9.06 -12.26 -5.64
CA LEU A 210 8.47 -11.13 -4.94
C LEU A 210 8.85 -9.80 -5.60
N ASP A 211 8.15 -8.75 -5.22
CA ASP A 211 8.39 -7.41 -5.73
C ASP A 211 9.33 -6.62 -4.80
N TYR A 212 10.37 -6.01 -5.39
CA TYR A 212 11.32 -5.15 -4.69
C TYR A 212 11.38 -3.75 -5.32
N TYR A 213 10.33 -3.35 -6.02
CA TYR A 213 10.24 -2.01 -6.56
C TYR A 213 10.24 -0.98 -5.41
N PRO A 214 11.19 -0.03 -5.39
CA PRO A 214 11.27 0.95 -4.33
C PRO A 214 10.05 1.88 -4.39
N THR A 215 9.26 1.89 -3.32
CA THR A 215 8.18 2.85 -3.12
C THR A 215 8.70 3.98 -2.26
N GLU A 216 8.60 5.21 -2.74
CA GLU A 216 8.93 6.38 -1.92
C GLU A 216 8.00 6.45 -0.71
N LYS A 217 8.59 6.56 0.47
CA LYS A 217 7.90 6.79 1.73
C LYS A 217 8.17 8.22 2.16
N GLY A 218 7.17 9.04 2.07
CA GLY A 218 7.26 10.46 2.41
C GLY A 218 6.30 10.84 3.53
N PRO A 219 6.46 12.05 4.10
CA PRO A 219 5.51 12.55 5.06
C PRO A 219 4.14 12.73 4.41
N ILE A 220 3.11 12.25 5.09
CA ILE A 220 1.72 12.45 4.68
C ILE A 220 1.26 13.83 5.20
N PRO A 221 0.85 14.75 4.32
CA PRO A 221 0.46 16.09 4.73
C PRO A 221 -0.65 16.09 5.80
N GLY A 222 -0.39 16.69 6.94
CA GLY A 222 -1.34 16.75 8.05
C GLY A 222 -1.42 15.49 8.93
N ASN A 223 -0.54 14.53 8.68
CA ASN A 223 -0.44 13.31 9.47
C ASN A 223 1.04 12.99 9.72
N ASP A 224 1.60 13.55 10.79
CA ASP A 224 3.02 13.42 11.09
C ASP A 224 3.31 12.13 11.88
N MET A 225 4.14 11.25 11.34
CA MET A 225 4.65 10.07 12.04
C MET A 225 5.91 10.45 12.83
N PRO A 226 5.99 10.18 14.13
CA PRO A 226 7.21 10.41 14.92
C PRO A 226 8.38 9.54 14.43
N ASP A 227 9.61 10.09 14.44
CA ASP A 227 10.82 9.34 14.11
C ASP A 227 11.02 8.12 15.03
N GLU A 228 10.69 8.27 16.32
CA GLU A 228 10.69 7.21 17.31
C GLU A 228 9.32 7.10 17.99
N VAL A 229 8.62 6.00 17.77
CA VAL A 229 7.33 5.70 18.40
C VAL A 229 7.56 4.86 19.65
N ARG A 230 7.04 5.29 20.80
CA ARG A 230 7.04 4.56 22.07
C ARG A 230 5.61 4.37 22.52
N ALA A 231 5.04 3.19 22.21
CA ALA A 231 3.62 2.96 22.34
C ALA A 231 3.24 2.00 23.46
N LEU A 232 2.17 2.34 24.17
CA LEU A 232 1.43 1.38 25.01
C LEU A 232 0.32 0.73 24.18
N TYR A 233 0.12 -0.56 24.35
CA TYR A 233 -0.95 -1.31 23.73
C TYR A 233 -2.23 -1.27 24.58
N LEU A 234 -3.37 -1.05 23.90
CA LEU A 234 -4.71 -1.08 24.48
C LEU A 234 -5.60 -2.02 23.66
N ASN A 235 -6.09 -3.08 24.30
CA ASN A 235 -7.13 -3.89 23.69
C ASN A 235 -8.50 -3.15 23.62
N GLY A 236 -9.46 -3.73 22.91
CA GLY A 236 -10.76 -3.12 22.68
C GLY A 236 -11.56 -2.73 23.95
N SER A 237 -11.33 -3.41 25.06
CA SER A 237 -11.95 -3.06 26.35
C SER A 237 -11.18 -1.94 27.07
N ALA A 238 -9.85 -1.94 26.95
CA ALA A 238 -8.99 -1.00 27.68
C ALA A 238 -9.13 0.44 27.16
N ILE A 239 -9.38 0.64 25.87
CA ILE A 239 -9.55 1.97 25.28
C ILE A 239 -10.69 2.78 25.95
N GLN A 240 -11.70 2.13 26.50
CA GLN A 240 -12.79 2.78 27.24
C GLN A 240 -12.27 3.53 28.49
N TYR A 241 -11.08 3.18 28.94
CA TYR A 241 -10.39 3.81 30.09
C TYR A 241 -9.20 4.67 29.64
N ALA A 242 -9.22 5.25 28.45
CA ALA A 242 -8.13 6.05 27.86
C ALA A 242 -7.52 7.06 28.83
N ASP A 243 -8.34 7.78 29.61
CA ASP A 243 -7.87 8.74 30.62
C ASP A 243 -6.95 8.12 31.69
N SER A 244 -7.12 6.84 32.00
CA SER A 244 -6.28 6.14 33.00
C SER A 244 -4.91 5.80 32.41
N TYR A 245 -4.86 5.39 31.15
CA TYR A 245 -3.59 5.11 30.46
C TYR A 245 -2.83 6.39 30.12
N LEU A 246 -3.53 7.48 29.76
CA LEU A 246 -2.94 8.81 29.62
C LEU A 246 -2.26 9.28 30.92
N ARG A 247 -2.87 9.02 32.09
CA ARG A 247 -2.23 9.32 33.37
C ARG A 247 -0.98 8.51 33.64
N VAL A 248 -0.92 7.24 33.17
CA VAL A 248 0.29 6.41 33.27
C VAL A 248 1.39 6.92 32.35
N ALA A 249 1.03 7.34 31.14
CA ALA A 249 1.97 7.86 30.15
C ALA A 249 2.46 9.28 30.46
N ALA A 250 1.72 10.06 31.29
CA ALA A 250 2.01 11.45 31.54
C ALA A 250 3.39 11.68 32.19
N GLY A 251 4.20 12.56 31.58
CA GLY A 251 5.55 12.88 32.04
C GLY A 251 6.61 11.80 31.78
N THR A 252 6.28 10.82 30.92
CA THR A 252 7.19 9.75 30.48
C THR A 252 7.62 9.96 29.03
N GLY A 253 8.42 9.03 28.48
CA GLY A 253 8.79 9.01 27.07
C GLY A 253 7.72 8.46 26.13
N ILE A 254 6.58 7.97 26.64
CA ILE A 254 5.48 7.44 25.82
C ILE A 254 4.84 8.56 25.02
N ASN A 255 4.76 8.38 23.70
CA ASN A 255 4.21 9.34 22.75
C ASN A 255 3.12 8.74 21.83
N ALA A 256 2.79 7.46 22.02
CA ALA A 256 1.88 6.74 21.17
C ALA A 256 1.05 5.68 21.90
N PHE A 257 -0.04 5.26 21.25
CA PHE A 257 -0.84 4.12 21.67
C PHE A 257 -1.17 3.24 20.46
N VAL A 258 -1.07 1.92 20.63
CA VAL A 258 -1.67 0.94 19.72
C VAL A 258 -3.01 0.55 20.31
N VAL A 259 -4.07 0.63 19.52
CA VAL A 259 -5.44 0.30 19.94
C VAL A 259 -6.01 -0.76 19.03
N ASP A 260 -6.48 -1.88 19.59
CA ASP A 260 -7.17 -2.88 18.79
C ASP A 260 -8.48 -2.35 18.21
N ILE A 261 -8.68 -2.64 16.94
CA ILE A 261 -9.94 -2.55 16.23
C ILE A 261 -10.60 -3.94 16.23
N VAL A 262 -9.81 -4.94 15.86
CA VAL A 262 -10.17 -6.36 15.92
C VAL A 262 -8.96 -7.18 16.34
N ASP A 263 -9.14 -8.08 17.31
CA ASP A 263 -8.17 -9.10 17.68
C ASP A 263 -8.84 -10.48 17.72
N GLY A 264 -8.75 -11.22 16.61
CA GLY A 264 -9.38 -12.53 16.44
C GLY A 264 -10.89 -12.52 16.65
N THR A 265 -11.35 -12.82 17.87
CA THR A 265 -12.78 -12.80 18.26
C THR A 265 -13.20 -11.52 18.97
N ALA A 266 -12.24 -10.71 19.42
CA ALA A 266 -12.53 -9.46 20.11
C ALA A 266 -12.75 -8.32 19.10
N VAL A 267 -13.91 -7.69 19.16
CA VAL A 267 -14.31 -6.59 18.28
C VAL A 267 -14.54 -5.35 19.12
N SER A 268 -13.80 -4.28 18.85
CA SER A 268 -13.82 -3.09 19.71
C SER A 268 -15.08 -2.26 19.56
N TYR A 269 -15.62 -2.11 18.36
CA TYR A 269 -16.80 -1.29 18.11
C TYR A 269 -17.70 -1.84 17.01
N ALA A 270 -18.99 -1.48 17.06
CA ALA A 270 -20.00 -1.85 16.07
C ALA A 270 -19.76 -1.10 14.74
N SER A 271 -19.06 -1.74 13.81
CA SER A 271 -18.65 -1.19 12.53
C SER A 271 -19.69 -1.44 11.43
N PRO A 272 -20.17 -0.42 10.70
CA PRO A 272 -20.97 -0.60 9.49
C PRO A 272 -20.32 -1.50 8.43
N VAL A 273 -19.00 -1.44 8.29
CA VAL A 273 -18.25 -2.34 7.39
C VAL A 273 -18.36 -3.78 7.88
N MET A 274 -18.21 -4.03 9.18
CA MET A 274 -18.43 -5.37 9.74
C MET A 274 -19.87 -5.83 9.53
N GLN A 275 -20.84 -4.94 9.70
CA GLN A 275 -22.24 -5.28 9.45
C GLN A 275 -22.48 -5.80 8.02
N GLN A 276 -21.75 -5.25 7.06
CA GLN A 276 -21.85 -5.66 5.66
C GLN A 276 -21.16 -7.00 5.40
N TYR A 277 -19.92 -7.19 5.89
CA TYR A 277 -19.07 -8.34 5.54
C TYR A 277 -19.13 -9.48 6.54
N SER A 278 -19.33 -9.20 7.83
CA SER A 278 -19.35 -10.17 8.91
C SER A 278 -20.34 -9.74 10.00
N PRO A 279 -21.64 -10.00 9.81
CA PRO A 279 -22.68 -9.61 10.76
C PRO A 279 -22.45 -10.15 12.17
N SER A 280 -21.81 -11.31 12.32
CA SER A 280 -21.47 -11.86 13.64
C SER A 280 -20.37 -11.06 14.33
N ALA A 281 -19.40 -10.48 13.60
CA ALA A 281 -18.43 -9.54 14.16
C ALA A 281 -19.13 -8.25 14.65
N TYR A 282 -20.01 -7.69 13.83
CA TYR A 282 -20.82 -6.54 14.24
C TYR A 282 -21.60 -6.79 15.54
N ALA A 283 -22.22 -7.97 15.65
CA ALA A 283 -23.00 -8.34 16.85
C ALA A 283 -22.12 -8.61 18.08
N ALA A 284 -20.84 -8.94 17.91
CA ALA A 284 -19.89 -9.17 18.99
C ALA A 284 -19.18 -7.91 19.48
N ALA A 285 -19.46 -6.76 18.89
CA ALA A 285 -18.82 -5.50 19.23
C ALA A 285 -19.02 -5.12 20.72
N GLN A 286 -17.93 -4.66 21.34
CA GLN A 286 -17.89 -4.32 22.78
C GLN A 286 -18.39 -2.91 23.06
N ASP A 287 -18.37 -2.03 22.04
CA ASP A 287 -18.76 -0.63 22.20
C ASP A 287 -19.44 -0.11 20.91
N THR A 288 -20.02 1.07 21.00
CA THR A 288 -20.52 1.83 19.85
C THR A 288 -19.35 2.50 19.12
N MET A 289 -19.51 2.74 17.83
CA MET A 289 -18.53 3.51 17.05
C MET A 289 -18.33 4.92 17.62
N GLU A 290 -19.39 5.57 18.12
CA GLU A 290 -19.33 6.93 18.68
C GLU A 290 -18.47 6.98 19.94
N ASN A 291 -18.69 6.07 20.89
CA ASN A 291 -17.90 5.99 22.12
C ASN A 291 -16.45 5.63 21.84
N PHE A 292 -16.21 4.68 20.94
CA PHE A 292 -14.87 4.29 20.52
C PHE A 292 -14.11 5.47 19.91
N ARG A 293 -14.75 6.19 18.96
CA ARG A 293 -14.20 7.43 18.38
C ARG A 293 -13.86 8.46 19.45
N ALA A 294 -14.75 8.70 20.40
CA ALA A 294 -14.53 9.67 21.47
C ALA A 294 -13.30 9.31 22.32
N ASN A 295 -13.04 8.02 22.57
CA ASN A 295 -11.87 7.59 23.32
C ASN A 295 -10.58 7.68 22.49
N VAL A 296 -10.63 7.36 21.20
CA VAL A 296 -9.50 7.58 20.27
C VAL A 296 -9.16 9.08 20.24
N GLN A 297 -10.17 9.95 20.15
CA GLN A 297 -9.98 11.40 20.14
C GLN A 297 -9.31 11.91 21.41
N LYS A 298 -9.58 11.35 22.59
CA LYS A 298 -8.87 11.73 23.84
C LYS A 298 -7.36 11.47 23.73
N LEU A 299 -6.95 10.36 23.13
CA LEU A 299 -5.54 10.08 22.89
C LEU A 299 -4.92 11.10 21.93
N ARG A 300 -5.64 11.44 20.87
CA ARG A 300 -5.23 12.48 19.89
C ARG A 300 -5.12 13.86 20.54
N ASP A 301 -6.10 14.26 21.32
CA ASP A 301 -6.14 15.57 22.00
C ASP A 301 -5.01 15.71 23.04
N ALA A 302 -4.55 14.58 23.59
CA ALA A 302 -3.35 14.53 24.43
C ALA A 302 -2.02 14.62 23.64
N GLY A 303 -2.08 14.73 22.30
CA GLY A 303 -0.91 14.84 21.43
C GLY A 303 -0.25 13.50 21.11
N CYS A 304 -0.92 12.38 21.37
CA CYS A 304 -0.38 11.05 21.10
C CYS A 304 -0.57 10.64 19.63
N TYR A 305 0.41 9.94 19.09
CA TYR A 305 0.27 9.20 17.83
C TYR A 305 -0.54 7.92 18.08
N VAL A 306 -1.60 7.69 17.31
CA VAL A 306 -2.51 6.58 17.56
C VAL A 306 -2.52 5.61 16.38
N ILE A 307 -2.21 4.34 16.68
CA ILE A 307 -2.12 3.24 15.74
C ILE A 307 -3.30 2.31 15.95
N GLY A 308 -4.06 2.04 14.89
CA GLY A 308 -5.19 1.10 14.92
C GLY A 308 -4.76 -0.28 14.45
N ARG A 309 -4.84 -1.32 15.32
CA ARG A 309 -4.43 -2.67 14.98
C ARG A 309 -5.61 -3.53 14.54
N ILE A 310 -5.44 -4.26 13.43
CA ILE A 310 -6.42 -5.19 12.84
C ILE A 310 -5.75 -6.53 12.58
N THR A 311 -6.30 -7.61 13.13
CA THR A 311 -5.95 -8.97 12.69
C THR A 311 -6.60 -9.27 11.34
N VAL A 312 -5.79 -9.70 10.35
CA VAL A 312 -6.25 -9.83 8.97
C VAL A 312 -6.76 -11.24 8.66
N PHE A 313 -5.87 -12.23 8.62
CA PHE A 313 -6.20 -13.60 8.22
C PHE A 313 -6.47 -14.53 9.41
N ASN A 314 -6.67 -13.97 10.59
CA ASN A 314 -7.22 -14.65 11.76
C ASN A 314 -8.52 -13.96 12.15
N ASP A 315 -9.66 -14.50 11.69
CA ASP A 315 -10.98 -13.91 11.93
C ASP A 315 -12.03 -15.02 12.07
N ALA A 316 -12.38 -15.30 13.30
CA ALA A 316 -13.35 -16.36 13.61
C ALA A 316 -14.80 -15.97 13.24
N HIS A 317 -15.12 -14.68 13.26
CA HIS A 317 -16.44 -14.18 12.90
C HIS A 317 -16.66 -14.28 11.39
N LEU A 318 -15.71 -13.77 10.60
CA LEU A 318 -15.77 -13.91 9.14
C LEU A 318 -15.81 -15.39 8.73
N ALA A 319 -15.02 -16.23 9.41
CA ALA A 319 -15.02 -17.67 9.16
C ALA A 319 -16.35 -18.34 9.47
N ALA A 320 -17.10 -17.85 10.45
CA ALA A 320 -18.43 -18.36 10.78
C ALA A 320 -19.50 -17.87 9.79
N ASP A 321 -19.41 -16.61 9.36
CA ASP A 321 -20.36 -16.03 8.41
C ASP A 321 -20.11 -16.51 6.98
N HIS A 322 -18.83 -16.76 6.62
CA HIS A 322 -18.37 -17.13 5.27
C HIS A 322 -17.39 -18.31 5.30
N PRO A 323 -17.86 -19.54 5.60
CA PRO A 323 -17.00 -20.73 5.63
C PRO A 323 -16.33 -21.00 4.26
N GLU A 324 -16.90 -20.55 3.16
CA GLU A 324 -16.34 -20.65 1.81
C GLU A 324 -15.06 -19.84 1.62
N TYR A 325 -14.79 -18.83 2.46
CA TYR A 325 -13.54 -18.04 2.42
C TYR A 325 -12.42 -18.67 3.24
N VAL A 326 -12.72 -19.68 4.04
CA VAL A 326 -11.79 -20.27 5.00
C VAL A 326 -10.92 -21.34 4.34
N ILE A 327 -9.66 -21.42 4.76
CA ILE A 327 -8.77 -22.54 4.46
C ILE A 327 -9.48 -23.83 4.90
N SER A 328 -9.60 -24.79 4.00
CA SER A 328 -10.40 -26.00 4.21
C SER A 328 -9.61 -27.27 3.90
N ASP A 329 -10.17 -28.42 4.21
CA ASP A 329 -9.72 -29.66 3.59
C ASP A 329 -10.22 -29.76 2.13
N LEU A 330 -9.91 -30.87 1.46
CA LEU A 330 -10.24 -31.05 0.04
C LEU A 330 -11.74 -31.26 -0.23
N ASP A 331 -12.55 -31.58 0.78
CA ASP A 331 -14.01 -31.66 0.65
C ASP A 331 -14.73 -30.34 0.94
N GLY A 332 -13.97 -29.30 1.31
CA GLY A 332 -14.46 -27.96 1.57
C GLY A 332 -14.80 -27.68 3.04
N THR A 333 -14.56 -28.62 3.95
CA THR A 333 -14.78 -28.40 5.38
C THR A 333 -13.71 -27.46 5.95
N PRO A 334 -14.08 -26.33 6.57
CA PRO A 334 -13.12 -25.40 7.16
C PRO A 334 -12.19 -26.07 8.17
N LEU A 335 -10.88 -25.85 8.01
CA LEU A 335 -9.86 -26.41 8.89
C LEU A 335 -9.61 -25.50 10.09
N LYS A 336 -9.58 -26.11 11.29
CA LYS A 336 -9.13 -25.43 12.50
C LYS A 336 -7.65 -25.72 12.72
N ILE A 337 -6.81 -24.73 12.41
CA ILE A 337 -5.35 -24.83 12.53
C ILE A 337 -4.91 -23.99 13.72
N SER A 338 -4.10 -24.56 14.63
CA SER A 338 -3.68 -23.90 15.88
C SER A 338 -4.86 -23.32 16.68
N SER A 339 -5.97 -24.07 16.73
CA SER A 339 -7.22 -23.71 17.42
C SER A 339 -8.00 -22.54 16.80
N MET A 340 -7.62 -22.07 15.63
CA MET A 340 -8.24 -20.93 14.94
C MET A 340 -8.71 -21.31 13.54
N TYR A 341 -9.72 -20.59 13.02
CA TYR A 341 -10.13 -20.64 11.63
C TYR A 341 -9.45 -19.48 10.89
N TRP A 342 -9.01 -19.75 9.66
CA TRP A 342 -8.21 -18.83 8.88
C TRP A 342 -8.90 -18.51 7.55
N PRO A 343 -9.52 -17.35 7.40
CA PRO A 343 -9.84 -16.82 6.08
C PRO A 343 -8.60 -16.83 5.20
N SER A 344 -8.76 -17.25 3.95
CA SER A 344 -7.62 -17.42 3.05
C SER A 344 -6.97 -16.09 2.68
N ALA A 345 -5.65 -16.01 2.79
CA ALA A 345 -4.90 -14.87 2.30
C ALA A 345 -4.91 -14.73 0.76
N TYR A 346 -5.39 -15.72 0.03
CA TYR A 346 -5.62 -15.62 -1.42
C TYR A 346 -7.00 -15.05 -1.78
N ASN A 347 -7.91 -14.90 -0.81
CA ASN A 347 -9.27 -14.44 -1.08
C ASN A 347 -9.37 -12.91 -1.16
N ARG A 348 -9.75 -12.39 -2.32
CA ARG A 348 -9.83 -10.95 -2.60
C ARG A 348 -10.96 -10.25 -1.84
N THR A 349 -12.04 -10.93 -1.51
CA THR A 349 -13.11 -10.37 -0.68
C THR A 349 -12.63 -10.13 0.76
N VAL A 350 -11.78 -11.02 1.28
CA VAL A 350 -11.13 -10.82 2.59
C VAL A 350 -10.23 -9.57 2.56
N TRP A 351 -9.46 -9.37 1.48
CA TRP A 351 -8.63 -8.17 1.31
C TRP A 351 -9.48 -6.90 1.33
N GLN A 352 -10.55 -6.89 0.54
CA GLN A 352 -11.46 -5.75 0.47
C GLN A 352 -12.07 -5.44 1.83
N TYR A 353 -12.64 -6.45 2.50
CA TYR A 353 -13.22 -6.30 3.83
C TYR A 353 -12.25 -5.68 4.82
N LYS A 354 -11.05 -6.24 4.94
CA LYS A 354 -10.05 -5.76 5.90
C LYS A 354 -9.54 -4.36 5.58
N THR A 355 -9.44 -4.02 4.32
CA THR A 355 -9.03 -2.67 3.88
C THR A 355 -10.15 -1.66 4.05
N ASP A 356 -11.41 -2.01 3.76
CA ASP A 356 -12.56 -1.14 4.01
C ASP A 356 -12.73 -0.87 5.51
N LEU A 357 -12.55 -1.89 6.36
CA LEU A 357 -12.53 -1.73 7.82
C LEU A 357 -11.38 -0.82 8.28
N ALA A 358 -10.20 -0.97 7.69
CA ALA A 358 -9.04 -0.14 7.98
C ALA A 358 -9.30 1.34 7.66
N LEU A 359 -9.89 1.63 6.50
CA LEU A 359 -10.28 2.99 6.10
C LEU A 359 -11.36 3.59 7.00
N GLU A 360 -12.38 2.81 7.35
CA GLU A 360 -13.41 3.23 8.30
C GLU A 360 -12.79 3.59 9.64
N ALA A 361 -11.95 2.71 10.18
CA ALA A 361 -11.29 2.92 11.46
C ALA A 361 -10.35 4.14 11.43
N ALA A 362 -9.54 4.28 10.38
CA ALA A 362 -8.63 5.41 10.21
C ALA A 362 -9.39 6.75 10.31
N ALA A 363 -10.57 6.84 9.69
CA ALA A 363 -11.44 8.01 9.77
C ALA A 363 -12.01 8.30 11.17
N LEU A 364 -11.84 7.39 12.13
CA LEU A 364 -12.22 7.63 13.54
C LEU A 364 -11.15 8.43 14.32
N GLY A 365 -9.97 8.67 13.72
CA GLY A 365 -8.92 9.52 14.31
C GLY A 365 -7.56 8.84 14.45
N PHE A 366 -7.35 7.66 13.86
CA PHE A 366 -6.04 7.03 13.84
C PHE A 366 -5.08 7.74 12.87
N ASN A 367 -3.79 7.69 13.19
CA ASN A 367 -2.72 8.16 12.31
C ASN A 367 -2.26 7.07 11.35
N GLU A 368 -2.34 5.84 11.81
CA GLU A 368 -1.76 4.66 11.17
C GLU A 368 -2.65 3.45 11.39
N ILE A 369 -2.73 2.58 10.40
CA ILE A 369 -3.33 1.25 10.54
C ILE A 369 -2.24 0.20 10.51
N GLN A 370 -2.22 -0.66 11.53
CA GLN A 370 -1.31 -1.77 11.70
C GLN A 370 -2.03 -3.08 11.40
N PHE A 371 -1.52 -3.83 10.45
CA PHE A 371 -2.04 -5.13 10.08
C PHE A 371 -1.24 -6.24 10.79
N ASP A 372 -1.91 -7.00 11.64
CA ASP A 372 -1.37 -8.22 12.23
C ASP A 372 -1.99 -9.46 11.60
N TYR A 373 -1.40 -10.63 11.84
CA TYR A 373 -1.79 -11.88 11.19
C TYR A 373 -1.82 -11.79 9.65
N ILE A 374 -0.93 -10.98 9.08
CA ILE A 374 -0.67 -10.92 7.64
C ILE A 374 0.20 -12.12 7.22
N ARG A 375 -0.35 -13.32 7.40
CA ARG A 375 0.37 -14.58 7.23
C ARG A 375 -0.57 -15.76 7.11
N PHE A 376 -0.03 -16.87 6.64
CA PHE A 376 -0.68 -18.18 6.71
C PHE A 376 -0.50 -18.81 8.12
N PRO A 377 -1.33 -19.80 8.48
CA PRO A 377 -1.20 -20.46 9.77
C PRO A 377 0.11 -21.27 9.87
N ASP A 378 0.83 -21.12 10.97
CA ASP A 378 2.11 -21.79 11.22
C ASP A 378 1.98 -23.33 11.33
N GLY A 379 0.85 -23.85 11.69
CA GLY A 379 0.60 -25.30 11.75
C GLY A 379 0.17 -25.96 10.43
N ALA A 380 0.04 -25.19 9.35
CA ALA A 380 -0.49 -25.67 8.07
C ALA A 380 0.40 -26.74 7.39
N TYR A 381 1.71 -26.72 7.61
CA TYR A 381 2.66 -27.64 7.00
C TYR A 381 2.28 -29.13 7.17
N LYS A 382 1.59 -29.48 8.25
CA LYS A 382 1.14 -30.86 8.52
C LYS A 382 0.09 -31.32 7.50
N TYR A 383 -0.81 -30.41 7.15
CA TYR A 383 -1.85 -30.66 6.14
C TYR A 383 -1.29 -30.62 4.72
N GLU A 384 -0.29 -29.75 4.48
CA GLU A 384 0.43 -29.70 3.20
C GLU A 384 1.17 -31.01 2.92
N GLN A 385 1.91 -31.51 3.89
CA GLN A 385 2.64 -32.78 3.78
C GLN A 385 1.68 -33.97 3.57
N ALA A 386 0.49 -33.91 4.17
CA ALA A 386 -0.55 -34.90 3.98
C ALA A 386 -1.32 -34.74 2.64
N GLY A 387 -1.17 -33.61 1.94
CA GLY A 387 -1.91 -33.29 0.73
C GLY A 387 -3.42 -33.12 0.96
N THR A 388 -3.81 -32.62 2.14
CA THR A 388 -5.22 -32.56 2.58
C THR A 388 -5.74 -31.13 2.77
N ILE A 389 -5.00 -30.11 2.35
CA ILE A 389 -5.37 -28.70 2.54
C ILE A 389 -5.73 -28.04 1.21
N ASP A 390 -6.78 -27.25 1.20
CA ASP A 390 -7.15 -26.33 0.15
C ASP A 390 -7.07 -24.89 0.67
N TYR A 391 -6.11 -24.14 0.15
CA TYR A 391 -5.88 -22.73 0.47
C TYR A 391 -6.79 -21.77 -0.31
N LYS A 392 -7.64 -22.24 -1.22
CA LYS A 392 -8.47 -21.41 -2.11
C LYS A 392 -7.64 -20.49 -3.02
N ASN A 393 -6.49 -20.98 -3.48
CA ASN A 393 -5.55 -20.22 -4.31
C ASN A 393 -6.04 -20.14 -5.76
N THR A 394 -6.83 -19.13 -6.07
CA THR A 394 -7.44 -18.94 -7.40
C THR A 394 -6.43 -18.51 -8.47
N TYR A 395 -5.40 -17.75 -8.07
CA TYR A 395 -4.49 -17.10 -9.01
C TYR A 395 -3.10 -17.74 -9.09
N GLY A 396 -2.87 -18.87 -8.40
CA GLY A 396 -1.60 -19.58 -8.44
C GLY A 396 -0.44 -18.82 -7.80
N GLU A 397 -0.72 -17.97 -6.83
CA GLU A 397 0.28 -17.17 -6.12
C GLU A 397 1.02 -18.00 -5.06
N SER A 398 2.28 -17.67 -4.79
CA SER A 398 2.94 -18.17 -3.58
C SER A 398 2.34 -17.51 -2.33
N LYS A 399 2.57 -18.10 -1.15
CA LYS A 399 2.13 -17.51 0.12
C LYS A 399 2.69 -16.09 0.32
N ALA A 400 3.97 -15.91 0.02
CA ALA A 400 4.63 -14.62 0.17
C ALA A 400 4.13 -13.58 -0.83
N GLN A 401 3.80 -13.99 -2.06
CA GLN A 401 3.15 -13.10 -3.03
C GLN A 401 1.77 -12.64 -2.54
N ALA A 402 0.96 -13.53 -1.99
CA ALA A 402 -0.36 -13.17 -1.47
C ALA A 402 -0.25 -12.15 -0.31
N VAL A 403 0.68 -12.36 0.62
CA VAL A 403 0.93 -11.46 1.76
C VAL A 403 1.40 -10.08 1.25
N GLN A 404 2.40 -10.05 0.37
CA GLN A 404 2.92 -8.79 -0.17
C GLN A 404 1.86 -8.03 -0.98
N ARG A 405 1.11 -8.71 -1.85
CA ARG A 405 0.12 -8.08 -2.71
C ARG A 405 -1.09 -7.58 -1.93
N PHE A 406 -1.47 -8.26 -0.85
CA PHE A 406 -2.45 -7.69 0.10
C PHE A 406 -1.96 -6.36 0.66
N LEU A 407 -0.70 -6.30 1.12
CA LEU A 407 -0.14 -5.07 1.67
C LEU A 407 -0.02 -3.97 0.61
N ILE A 408 0.38 -4.29 -0.63
CA ILE A 408 0.41 -3.33 -1.74
C ILE A 408 -0.99 -2.74 -1.97
N TYR A 409 -2.02 -3.59 -2.02
CA TYR A 409 -3.41 -3.17 -2.21
C TYR A 409 -3.91 -2.29 -1.05
N ALA A 410 -3.67 -2.72 0.19
CA ALA A 410 -4.13 -1.99 1.38
C ALA A 410 -3.37 -0.68 1.58
N ALA A 411 -2.03 -0.69 1.40
CA ALA A 411 -1.20 0.50 1.54
C ALA A 411 -1.56 1.56 0.51
N GLN A 412 -1.75 1.21 -0.75
CA GLN A 412 -2.16 2.19 -1.77
C GLN A 412 -3.45 2.90 -1.36
N ARG A 413 -4.49 2.16 -0.95
CA ARG A 413 -5.78 2.74 -0.56
C ARG A 413 -5.70 3.61 0.70
N LEU A 414 -4.87 3.22 1.67
CA LEU A 414 -4.69 3.97 2.91
C LEU A 414 -3.83 5.22 2.68
N HIS A 415 -2.77 5.14 1.90
CA HIS A 415 -1.95 6.30 1.51
C HIS A 415 -2.77 7.33 0.71
N ASP A 416 -3.59 6.89 -0.25
CA ASP A 416 -4.49 7.76 -1.01
C ASP A 416 -5.48 8.49 -0.09
N ALA A 417 -5.85 7.88 1.04
CA ALA A 417 -6.71 8.47 2.06
C ALA A 417 -5.95 9.27 3.14
N GLY A 418 -4.62 9.30 3.10
CA GLY A 418 -3.79 10.11 4.00
C GLY A 418 -3.39 9.41 5.30
N TYR A 419 -3.29 8.07 5.33
CA TYR A 419 -2.95 7.27 6.51
C TYR A 419 -1.72 6.42 6.29
N TYR A 420 -0.88 6.29 7.34
CA TYR A 420 0.26 5.38 7.34
C TYR A 420 -0.18 3.93 7.53
N VAL A 421 0.68 3.01 7.09
CA VAL A 421 0.46 1.55 7.17
C VAL A 421 1.65 0.88 7.82
N SER A 422 1.39 0.00 8.77
CA SER A 422 2.40 -0.89 9.33
C SER A 422 1.95 -2.36 9.30
N GLY A 423 2.93 -3.25 9.40
CA GLY A 423 2.68 -4.68 9.38
C GLY A 423 3.44 -5.43 10.45
N ASP A 424 2.73 -6.31 11.18
CA ASP A 424 3.31 -7.16 12.20
C ASP A 424 3.83 -8.47 11.60
N VAL A 425 5.05 -8.83 11.94
CA VAL A 425 5.70 -10.04 11.45
C VAL A 425 6.30 -10.85 12.60
N PHE A 426 6.35 -12.17 12.43
CA PHE A 426 7.08 -13.00 13.39
C PHE A 426 8.55 -12.60 13.49
N GLY A 427 9.15 -12.75 14.66
CA GLY A 427 10.59 -12.56 14.86
C GLY A 427 11.44 -13.40 13.88
N GLU A 428 10.93 -14.57 13.47
CA GLU A 428 11.51 -15.43 12.44
C GLU A 428 11.68 -14.73 11.08
N CYS A 429 10.82 -13.77 10.75
CA CYS A 429 10.85 -13.03 9.49
C CYS A 429 12.15 -12.23 9.28
N ALA A 430 12.88 -11.92 10.36
CA ALA A 430 14.19 -11.28 10.28
C ALA A 430 15.30 -12.21 9.72
N ASN A 431 15.02 -13.49 9.52
CA ASN A 431 15.95 -14.41 8.87
C ASN A 431 16.01 -14.19 7.35
N ALA A 432 17.03 -14.77 6.73
CA ALA A 432 17.33 -14.58 5.33
C ALA A 432 16.59 -15.56 4.39
N TYR A 433 15.36 -15.95 4.72
CA TYR A 433 14.52 -16.85 3.93
C TYR A 433 13.04 -16.49 4.06
N VAL A 434 12.23 -16.95 3.13
CA VAL A 434 10.77 -16.84 3.21
C VAL A 434 10.27 -17.81 4.27
N THR A 435 9.51 -17.33 5.25
CA THR A 435 8.96 -18.18 6.30
C THR A 435 7.86 -19.09 5.78
N ALA A 436 7.63 -20.23 6.44
CA ALA A 436 6.56 -21.17 6.07
C ALA A 436 5.16 -20.53 6.05
N CYS A 437 4.98 -19.45 6.79
CA CYS A 437 3.74 -18.69 6.83
C CYS A 437 3.66 -17.56 5.79
N GLY A 438 4.64 -17.44 4.89
CA GLY A 438 4.62 -16.50 3.77
C GLY A 438 5.13 -15.10 4.10
N GLN A 439 5.83 -14.90 5.21
CA GLN A 439 6.45 -13.61 5.53
C GLN A 439 7.90 -13.57 5.05
N TYR A 440 8.28 -12.47 4.42
CA TYR A 440 9.65 -12.18 4.03
C TYR A 440 9.95 -10.70 4.24
N TRP A 441 10.92 -10.40 5.10
CA TRP A 441 11.18 -9.05 5.60
C TRP A 441 11.36 -8.00 4.51
N PRO A 442 12.27 -8.17 3.52
CA PRO A 442 12.46 -7.13 2.48
C PRO A 442 11.21 -6.86 1.66
N ALA A 443 10.43 -7.90 1.34
CA ALA A 443 9.21 -7.80 0.55
C ALA A 443 8.06 -7.08 1.29
N ILE A 444 8.02 -7.17 2.61
CA ILE A 444 7.04 -6.46 3.46
C ILE A 444 7.54 -5.04 3.73
N SER A 445 8.80 -4.88 4.16
CA SER A 445 9.37 -3.59 4.52
C SER A 445 9.41 -2.61 3.34
N SER A 446 9.55 -3.10 2.09
CA SER A 446 9.48 -2.25 0.89
C SER A 446 8.09 -1.62 0.66
N VAL A 447 7.04 -2.18 1.25
CA VAL A 447 5.65 -1.75 1.03
C VAL A 447 5.11 -0.87 2.18
N VAL A 448 5.32 -1.30 3.43
CA VAL A 448 4.75 -0.63 4.61
C VAL A 448 5.63 0.53 5.10
N ASP A 449 5.03 1.50 5.80
CA ASP A 449 5.75 2.64 6.39
C ASP A 449 6.52 2.24 7.65
N ALA A 450 6.01 1.24 8.39
CA ALA A 450 6.74 0.61 9.49
C ALA A 450 6.54 -0.90 9.48
N ILE A 451 7.62 -1.64 9.76
CA ILE A 451 7.60 -3.09 9.93
C ILE A 451 7.87 -3.43 11.39
N SER A 452 7.05 -4.30 11.96
CA SER A 452 7.00 -4.56 13.40
C SER A 452 7.25 -6.03 13.68
N GLY A 453 8.48 -6.37 13.99
CA GLY A 453 8.82 -7.73 14.45
C GLY A 453 8.28 -8.03 15.85
N MET A 454 8.00 -9.28 16.12
CA MET A 454 7.50 -9.80 17.41
C MET A 454 8.52 -10.79 18.03
N PRO A 455 9.70 -10.33 18.47
CA PRO A 455 10.74 -11.21 19.02
C PRO A 455 10.55 -11.48 20.50
N TYR A 456 9.32 -11.83 20.95
CA TYR A 456 9.08 -12.13 22.36
C TYR A 456 9.99 -13.26 22.84
N PRO A 457 10.86 -13.03 23.85
CA PRO A 457 11.83 -14.03 24.26
C PRO A 457 11.24 -15.40 24.62
N ASP A 458 10.05 -15.44 25.19
CA ASP A 458 9.41 -16.71 25.59
C ASP A 458 8.73 -17.45 24.40
N HIS A 459 8.70 -16.88 23.20
CA HIS A 459 8.25 -17.53 21.97
C HIS A 459 9.38 -18.32 21.28
N TYR A 460 10.64 -18.04 21.60
CA TYR A 460 11.77 -18.80 21.07
C TYR A 460 11.94 -20.13 21.80
N SER A 461 12.46 -21.14 21.10
CA SER A 461 12.73 -22.45 21.69
C SER A 461 13.97 -22.44 22.55
N ALA A 462 13.94 -23.17 23.66
CA ALA A 462 15.13 -23.41 24.47
C ALA A 462 16.19 -24.20 23.67
N GLN A 463 17.46 -23.91 23.90
CA GLN A 463 18.61 -24.56 23.26
C GLN A 463 19.46 -25.23 24.39
N GLY A 464 19.11 -26.46 24.72
CA GLY A 464 19.68 -27.11 25.92
C GLY A 464 19.27 -26.36 27.20
N ASP A 465 20.26 -25.95 27.98
CA ASP A 465 20.04 -25.18 29.20
C ASP A 465 19.80 -23.67 28.96
N TYR A 466 20.06 -23.18 27.74
CA TYR A 466 19.83 -21.79 27.39
C TYR A 466 18.35 -21.56 27.09
N LYS A 467 17.73 -20.66 27.83
CA LYS A 467 16.33 -20.25 27.69
C LYS A 467 16.26 -18.79 27.30
N PRO A 468 15.80 -18.44 26.06
CA PRO A 468 15.77 -17.07 25.55
C PRO A 468 15.08 -16.08 26.49
N TRP A 469 14.02 -16.51 27.19
CA TRP A 469 13.26 -15.67 28.13
C TRP A 469 13.97 -15.37 29.45
N GLU A 470 15.12 -16.00 29.73
CA GLU A 470 16.03 -15.62 30.80
C GLU A 470 17.08 -14.60 30.33
N HIS A 471 17.11 -14.30 29.02
CA HIS A 471 18.11 -13.44 28.39
C HIS A 471 17.46 -12.45 27.39
N PRO A 472 16.54 -11.56 27.86
CA PRO A 472 15.77 -10.68 26.98
C PRO A 472 16.68 -9.79 26.11
N TYR A 473 17.73 -9.20 26.69
CA TYR A 473 18.67 -8.39 25.90
C TYR A 473 19.27 -9.18 24.74
N THR A 474 19.83 -10.34 24.99
CA THR A 474 20.50 -11.12 23.94
C THR A 474 19.53 -11.55 22.84
N THR A 475 18.33 -11.98 23.23
CA THR A 475 17.31 -12.44 22.28
C THR A 475 16.84 -11.32 21.35
N VAL A 476 16.51 -10.17 21.93
CA VAL A 476 16.02 -9.01 21.18
C VAL A 476 17.14 -8.34 20.37
N HIS A 477 18.38 -8.30 20.91
CA HIS A 477 19.54 -7.77 20.18
C HIS A 477 19.83 -8.59 18.91
N ASN A 478 19.90 -9.91 19.04
CA ASN A 478 20.14 -10.80 17.89
C ASN A 478 19.05 -10.67 16.82
N PHE A 479 17.79 -10.53 17.25
CA PHE A 479 16.70 -10.22 16.33
C PHE A 479 16.95 -8.87 15.63
N GLY A 480 17.30 -7.83 16.39
CA GLY A 480 17.53 -6.49 15.86
C GLY A 480 18.66 -6.46 14.82
N GLU A 481 19.80 -7.13 15.10
CA GLU A 481 20.89 -7.27 14.13
C GLU A 481 20.41 -7.95 12.82
N SER A 482 19.62 -9.03 12.95
CA SER A 482 19.07 -9.74 11.80
C SER A 482 18.08 -8.86 11.01
N ALA A 483 17.21 -8.12 11.69
CA ALA A 483 16.25 -7.20 11.09
C ALA A 483 16.97 -6.08 10.33
N MET A 484 17.99 -5.47 10.94
CA MET A 484 18.78 -4.40 10.29
C MET A 484 19.60 -4.92 9.12
N ALA A 485 20.07 -6.16 9.15
CA ALA A 485 20.68 -6.81 7.99
C ALA A 485 19.68 -6.93 6.83
N ARG A 486 18.42 -7.30 7.12
CA ARG A 486 17.35 -7.34 6.08
C ARG A 486 16.95 -5.95 5.59
N GLN A 487 16.94 -4.95 6.47
CA GLN A 487 16.70 -3.56 6.08
C GLN A 487 17.74 -3.05 5.08
N SER A 488 19.01 -3.43 5.25
CA SER A 488 20.09 -3.04 4.33
C SER A 488 19.96 -3.65 2.92
N GLU A 489 19.16 -4.71 2.78
CA GLU A 489 18.84 -5.37 1.50
C GLU A 489 17.57 -4.78 0.84
N THR A 490 16.90 -3.84 1.51
CA THR A 490 15.61 -3.31 1.08
C THR A 490 15.78 -1.88 0.54
N ALA A 491 15.39 -1.66 -0.70
CA ALA A 491 15.28 -0.31 -1.25
C ALA A 491 14.06 0.39 -0.63
N SER A 492 14.26 1.61 -0.10
CA SER A 492 13.18 2.37 0.57
C SER A 492 12.47 1.58 1.69
N PRO A 493 13.20 1.09 2.74
CA PRO A 493 12.61 0.30 3.79
C PRO A 493 11.70 1.12 4.71
N GLY A 494 10.67 0.49 5.27
CA GLY A 494 9.86 1.03 6.36
C GLY A 494 10.66 1.18 7.65
N ALA A 495 10.18 1.98 8.60
CA ALA A 495 10.80 2.09 9.92
C ALA A 495 10.71 0.76 10.68
N VAL A 496 11.78 0.37 11.38
CA VAL A 496 11.75 -0.81 12.27
C VAL A 496 11.18 -0.40 13.61
N ARG A 497 9.97 -0.84 13.90
CA ARG A 497 9.25 -0.59 15.16
C ARG A 497 8.84 -1.92 15.78
N THR A 498 9.52 -2.33 16.82
CA THR A 498 9.47 -3.70 17.34
C THR A 498 8.51 -3.83 18.52
N TRP A 499 7.76 -4.91 18.57
CA TRP A 499 7.01 -5.31 19.75
C TRP A 499 7.96 -5.84 20.84
N ILE A 500 7.80 -5.39 22.07
CA ILE A 500 8.55 -5.88 23.25
C ILE A 500 7.63 -6.60 24.23
N GLN A 501 8.17 -7.58 24.97
CA GLN A 501 7.41 -8.44 25.87
C GLN A 501 7.05 -7.73 27.17
N CYS A 502 5.86 -7.17 27.29
CA CYS A 502 5.38 -6.47 28.50
C CYS A 502 4.44 -7.35 29.34
N TYR A 503 4.82 -8.61 29.53
CA TYR A 503 4.11 -9.60 30.36
C TYR A 503 5.12 -10.62 30.88
N ASN A 504 4.79 -11.33 32.00
CA ASN A 504 5.68 -12.34 32.57
C ASN A 504 5.79 -13.55 31.64
N ALA A 505 6.99 -14.14 31.55
CA ALA A 505 7.23 -15.31 30.72
C ALA A 505 6.23 -16.44 31.01
N ILE A 506 5.67 -17.05 29.95
CA ILE A 506 4.68 -18.12 30.05
C ILE A 506 5.30 -19.53 30.05
N ARG A 507 6.63 -19.62 30.07
CA ARG A 507 7.41 -20.87 30.11
C ARG A 507 8.27 -20.97 31.36
N GLU A 508 8.57 -22.17 31.80
CA GLU A 508 9.45 -22.42 32.95
C GLU A 508 10.93 -22.06 32.69
N PRO A 509 11.56 -21.36 33.66
CA PRO A 509 10.97 -20.74 34.83
C PRO A 509 10.12 -19.53 34.43
N TYR A 510 8.97 -19.35 35.00
CA TYR A 510 8.04 -18.26 34.70
C TYR A 510 8.61 -16.92 35.17
N ASN A 511 9.62 -16.45 34.44
CA ASN A 511 10.37 -15.26 34.83
C ASN A 511 9.44 -14.04 34.89
N HIS A 512 9.62 -13.26 35.93
CA HIS A 512 9.01 -11.97 36.06
C HIS A 512 9.68 -10.98 35.08
N TYR A 513 8.87 -10.31 34.28
CA TYR A 513 9.31 -9.28 33.32
C TYR A 513 8.95 -7.90 33.88
N GLY A 514 9.83 -7.37 34.74
CA GLY A 514 9.70 -6.04 35.33
C GLY A 514 10.40 -4.97 34.53
N ALA A 515 10.65 -3.83 35.16
CA ALA A 515 11.31 -2.70 34.52
C ALA A 515 12.74 -3.03 34.02
N ALA A 516 13.46 -3.95 34.68
CA ALA A 516 14.81 -4.33 34.25
C ALA A 516 14.82 -5.08 32.91
N GLU A 517 13.94 -6.06 32.75
CA GLU A 517 13.82 -6.88 31.54
C GLU A 517 13.36 -6.02 30.35
N LEU A 518 12.39 -5.12 30.56
CA LEU A 518 11.95 -4.20 29.49
C LEU A 518 13.02 -3.17 29.13
N ALA A 519 13.78 -2.66 30.11
CA ALA A 519 14.95 -1.80 29.85
C ALA A 519 15.99 -2.53 29.01
N ASP A 520 16.20 -3.83 29.26
CA ASP A 520 17.10 -4.67 28.49
C ASP A 520 16.61 -4.84 27.03
N GLU A 521 15.31 -5.06 26.80
CA GLU A 521 14.76 -5.16 25.44
C GLU A 521 14.85 -3.82 24.67
N VAL A 522 14.49 -2.70 25.32
CA VAL A 522 14.62 -1.35 24.71
C VAL A 522 16.08 -1.03 24.37
N ARG A 523 17.01 -1.32 25.29
CA ARG A 523 18.44 -1.13 25.05
C ARG A 523 18.93 -2.02 23.91
N ALA A 524 18.53 -3.28 23.87
CA ALA A 524 18.89 -4.24 22.83
C ALA A 524 18.49 -3.75 21.42
N LEU A 525 17.28 -3.22 21.26
CA LEU A 525 16.83 -2.64 20.00
C LEU A 525 17.69 -1.45 19.58
N ARG A 526 17.97 -0.55 20.52
CA ARG A 526 18.80 0.63 20.26
C ARG A 526 20.24 0.25 19.88
N ASP A 527 20.84 -0.67 20.61
CA ASP A 527 22.21 -1.14 20.36
C ASP A 527 22.31 -1.88 19.01
N ALA A 528 21.25 -2.55 18.56
CA ALA A 528 21.15 -3.18 17.24
C ALA A 528 20.84 -2.19 16.09
N GLY A 529 20.56 -0.91 16.40
CA GLY A 529 20.25 0.11 15.38
C GLY A 529 18.78 0.20 14.97
N CYS A 530 17.86 -0.44 15.67
CA CYS A 530 16.41 -0.33 15.46
C CYS A 530 15.91 0.98 16.08
N THR A 531 15.82 2.06 15.29
CA THR A 531 15.56 3.42 15.79
C THR A 531 14.11 3.89 15.64
N GLY A 532 13.23 3.12 14.97
CA GLY A 532 11.82 3.48 14.78
C GLY A 532 10.96 3.40 16.04
N GLY A 533 11.54 2.95 17.15
CA GLY A 533 10.89 2.82 18.45
C GLY A 533 10.37 1.41 18.77
N PHE A 534 9.43 1.35 19.69
CA PHE A 534 8.85 0.09 20.16
C PHE A 534 7.37 0.20 20.52
N MET A 535 6.71 -0.94 20.60
CA MET A 535 5.36 -1.09 21.12
C MET A 535 5.34 -2.18 22.17
N THR A 536 4.60 -1.98 23.27
CA THR A 536 4.55 -2.93 24.39
C THR A 536 3.45 -3.96 24.16
N TRP A 537 3.77 -5.25 24.04
CA TRP A 537 2.76 -6.29 24.03
C TRP A 537 2.34 -6.67 25.46
N ASN A 538 1.14 -6.24 25.82
CA ASN A 538 0.47 -6.55 27.08
C ASN A 538 -0.99 -6.89 26.73
N GLY A 539 -1.24 -8.12 26.29
CA GLY A 539 -2.54 -8.52 25.71
C GLY A 539 -3.74 -8.27 26.64
N ALA A 540 -3.53 -8.31 27.95
CA ALA A 540 -4.55 -7.93 28.92
C ALA A 540 -4.72 -6.42 29.08
N SER A 541 -3.81 -5.61 28.53
CA SER A 541 -3.69 -4.18 28.79
C SER A 541 -3.65 -3.85 30.29
N ASP A 542 -2.98 -4.71 31.08
CA ASP A 542 -2.91 -4.55 32.53
C ASP A 542 -2.21 -3.25 32.90
N ILE A 543 -2.98 -2.34 33.47
CA ILE A 543 -2.51 -0.99 33.84
C ILE A 543 -1.50 -1.02 34.97
N ASP A 544 -1.58 -2.00 35.89
CA ASP A 544 -0.62 -2.14 36.99
C ASP A 544 0.72 -2.62 36.45
N LYS A 545 0.72 -3.47 35.43
CA LYS A 545 1.94 -3.86 34.71
C LYS A 545 2.57 -2.62 34.05
N TYR A 546 1.79 -1.78 33.41
CA TYR A 546 2.33 -0.53 32.85
C TYR A 546 2.92 0.38 33.92
N ARG A 547 2.26 0.55 35.06
CA ARG A 547 2.79 1.34 36.18
C ARG A 547 4.10 0.79 36.72
N GLU A 548 4.24 -0.55 36.77
CA GLU A 548 5.46 -1.22 37.19
C GLU A 548 6.64 -0.91 36.26
N VAL A 549 6.41 -0.94 34.93
CA VAL A 549 7.50 -0.94 33.95
C VAL A 549 7.75 0.42 33.31
N ILE A 550 6.87 1.41 33.52
CA ILE A 550 6.87 2.66 32.77
C ILE A 550 8.19 3.43 32.80
N SER A 551 8.97 3.31 33.89
CA SER A 551 10.27 3.95 34.02
C SER A 551 11.32 3.37 33.07
N ALA A 552 11.12 2.16 32.55
CA ALA A 552 11.99 1.52 31.58
C ALA A 552 11.68 1.91 30.14
N LEU A 553 10.50 2.51 29.91
CA LEU A 553 9.98 2.86 28.60
C LEU A 553 10.22 4.35 28.22
N SER A 554 11.08 5.02 28.96
CA SER A 554 11.36 6.47 28.82
C SER A 554 12.53 6.76 27.91
#